data_cfb8e215c4480fc62fe29e757ea7a5c1
#
_entry.id   cfb8e215c4480fc62fe29e757ea7a5c1
#
_cell.length_a   1.000
_cell.length_b   1.000
_cell.length_c   1.000
_cell.angle_alpha   90.00
_cell.angle_beta   90.00
_cell.angle_gamma   90.00
#
_symmetry.space_group_name_H-M   'P 1'
#
loop_
_entity.id
_entity.type
_entity.pdbx_description
1 polymer ?
#
loop_
_entity_poly.entity_id
_entity_poly.type
_entity_poly.pdbx_seq_one_letter_code
_entity_poly.pdbx_strand_id
1 'polypeptide(L)'
;MRSVIPTLLTLAVVTIAAGMPLQAQHRSSRLITAEEIERSSANINTAYDAVETLRPRWLQLHEVSRLPGRTGDPIQATPVRVYLNDVNVGEVDYLKTIPAARVLELQMLSANETASRFGPTDGQAAIVVTLKR
;
A
#
# COMPACT_ATOMS: atom_id res chain seq x y z
N MET A 1 59.46 3.39 -44.96
CA MET A 1 58.94 3.95 -43.70
C MET A 1 57.44 4.02 -43.81
N ARG A 2 56.74 3.07 -43.20
CA ARG A 2 55.27 3.04 -43.17
C ARG A 2 54.83 3.21 -41.72
N SER A 3 54.25 4.36 -41.43
CA SER A 3 53.64 4.71 -40.15
C SER A 3 52.30 4.02 -40.07
N VAL A 4 52.13 3.14 -39.08
CA VAL A 4 50.83 2.51 -38.75
C VAL A 4 50.26 3.22 -37.53
N ILE A 5 49.19 3.94 -37.72
CA ILE A 5 48.42 4.60 -36.67
C ILE A 5 47.39 3.59 -36.19
N PRO A 6 47.36 3.20 -34.90
CA PRO A 6 46.27 2.43 -34.34
C PRO A 6 45.09 3.33 -34.02
N THR A 7 43.98 3.07 -34.66
CA THR A 7 42.67 3.70 -34.37
C THR A 7 42.16 3.21 -33.04
N LEU A 8 42.10 4.10 -32.05
CA LEU A 8 41.51 3.82 -30.73
C LEU A 8 39.99 3.88 -30.86
N LEU A 9 39.36 2.71 -30.79
CA LEU A 9 37.91 2.57 -30.75
C LEU A 9 37.43 2.84 -29.32
N THR A 10 36.98 4.03 -29.04
CA THR A 10 36.33 4.38 -27.75
C THR A 10 34.94 3.84 -27.72
N LEU A 11 34.75 2.77 -26.94
CA LEU A 11 33.42 2.20 -26.62
C LEU A 11 32.73 3.07 -25.56
N ALA A 12 31.80 3.92 -26.00
CA ALA A 12 30.95 4.70 -25.08
C ALA A 12 29.88 3.77 -24.49
N VAL A 13 30.06 3.38 -23.23
CA VAL A 13 29.03 2.69 -22.44
C VAL A 13 28.00 3.73 -22.03
N VAL A 14 26.86 3.76 -22.72
CA VAL A 14 25.69 4.53 -22.31
C VAL A 14 24.96 3.73 -21.22
N THR A 15 25.19 4.06 -19.97
CA THR A 15 24.40 3.59 -18.82
C THR A 15 23.05 4.32 -18.85
N ILE A 16 22.02 3.65 -19.38
CA ILE A 16 20.64 4.11 -19.25
C ILE A 16 20.20 3.76 -17.81
N ALA A 17 20.31 4.73 -16.91
CA ALA A 17 19.66 4.64 -15.60
C ALA A 17 18.15 4.78 -15.85
N ALA A 18 17.45 3.65 -15.91
CA ALA A 18 16.00 3.63 -15.90
C ALA A 18 15.51 4.11 -14.53
N GLY A 19 15.31 5.42 -14.41
CA GLY A 19 14.66 6.03 -13.25
C GLY A 19 13.22 5.52 -13.19
N MET A 20 12.91 4.66 -12.22
CA MET A 20 11.53 4.29 -11.92
C MET A 20 10.75 5.54 -11.53
N PRO A 21 9.57 5.79 -12.13
CA PRO A 21 8.79 6.96 -11.80
C PRO A 21 8.39 6.92 -10.32
N LEU A 22 8.59 8.02 -9.62
CA LEU A 22 8.29 8.21 -8.18
C LEU A 22 6.85 7.79 -7.81
N GLN A 23 5.94 7.88 -8.76
CA GLN A 23 4.53 7.47 -8.61
C GLN A 23 4.33 5.95 -8.47
N ALA A 24 5.21 5.14 -9.03
CA ALA A 24 5.14 3.67 -8.88
C ALA A 24 5.49 3.25 -7.45
N GLN A 25 6.40 3.96 -6.78
CA GLN A 25 6.77 3.70 -5.40
C GLN A 25 5.63 4.06 -4.41
N HIS A 26 4.86 5.13 -4.69
CA HIS A 26 3.70 5.49 -3.87
C HIS A 26 2.56 4.47 -3.99
N ARG A 27 2.34 3.90 -5.17
CA ARG A 27 1.34 2.84 -5.36
C ARG A 27 1.73 1.56 -4.64
N SER A 28 3.00 1.16 -4.71
CA SER A 28 3.47 -0.07 -4.05
C SER A 28 3.40 0.00 -2.51
N SER A 29 3.55 1.20 -1.91
CA SER A 29 3.44 1.37 -0.45
C SER A 29 1.99 1.27 0.07
N ARG A 30 0.99 1.44 -0.80
CA ARG A 30 -0.45 1.44 -0.47
C ARG A 30 -1.20 0.22 -0.99
N LEU A 31 -0.50 -0.71 -1.60
CA LEU A 31 -1.03 -1.93 -2.17
C LEU A 31 -0.18 -3.12 -1.72
N ILE A 32 -0.84 -4.21 -1.34
CA ILE A 32 -0.25 -5.53 -1.13
C ILE A 32 -0.93 -6.47 -2.11
N THR A 33 -0.16 -7.14 -2.94
CA THR A 33 -0.67 -8.10 -3.93
C THR A 33 -0.56 -9.54 -3.43
N ALA A 34 -1.35 -10.44 -4.02
CA ALA A 34 -1.26 -11.88 -3.75
C ALA A 34 0.17 -12.40 -3.94
N GLU A 35 0.87 -11.93 -4.98
CA GLU A 35 2.26 -12.33 -5.25
C GLU A 35 3.23 -11.86 -4.16
N GLU A 36 3.01 -10.69 -3.58
CA GLU A 36 3.82 -10.18 -2.47
C GLU A 36 3.59 -11.01 -1.21
N ILE A 37 2.33 -11.39 -0.95
CA ILE A 37 1.96 -12.29 0.14
C ILE A 37 2.61 -13.66 -0.04
N GLU A 38 2.54 -14.25 -1.23
CA GLU A 38 3.10 -15.57 -1.54
C GLU A 38 4.62 -15.59 -1.42
N ARG A 39 5.31 -14.52 -1.84
CA ARG A 39 6.78 -14.39 -1.67
C ARG A 39 7.21 -14.28 -0.21
N SER A 40 6.36 -13.75 0.64
CA SER A 40 6.63 -13.52 2.07
C SER A 40 6.00 -14.58 2.97
N SER A 41 5.49 -15.69 2.42
CA SER A 41 4.51 -16.60 3.00
C SER A 41 4.98 -17.43 4.21
N ALA A 42 6.24 -17.35 4.63
CA ALA A 42 6.76 -18.24 5.69
C ALA A 42 5.95 -18.19 7.03
N ASN A 43 5.20 -17.09 7.29
CA ASN A 43 4.41 -16.92 8.53
C ASN A 43 3.10 -16.15 8.30
N ILE A 44 2.61 -16.03 7.06
CA ILE A 44 1.40 -15.29 6.74
C ILE A 44 0.24 -16.25 6.51
N ASN A 45 -0.67 -16.35 7.49
CA ASN A 45 -1.85 -17.21 7.42
C ASN A 45 -3.13 -16.43 7.14
N THR A 46 -3.21 -15.19 7.63
CA THR A 46 -4.38 -14.33 7.51
C THR A 46 -4.06 -13.01 6.79
N ALA A 47 -5.10 -12.30 6.37
CA ALA A 47 -4.94 -10.95 5.83
C ALA A 47 -4.34 -9.99 6.87
N TYR A 48 -4.63 -10.22 8.16
CA TYR A 48 -4.02 -9.46 9.25
C TYR A 48 -2.51 -9.64 9.29
N ASP A 49 -2.03 -10.90 9.26
CA ASP A 49 -0.60 -11.22 9.27
C ASP A 49 0.12 -10.60 8.05
N ALA A 50 -0.56 -10.58 6.89
CA ALA A 50 -0.03 -9.95 5.69
C ALA A 50 0.19 -8.44 5.89
N VAL A 51 -0.79 -7.74 6.45
CA VAL A 51 -0.67 -6.31 6.74
C VAL A 51 0.38 -6.06 7.82
N GLU A 52 0.38 -6.82 8.90
CA GLU A 52 1.32 -6.69 10.01
C GLU A 52 2.77 -6.89 9.57
N THR A 53 3.01 -7.87 8.69
CA THR A 53 4.35 -8.19 8.19
C THR A 53 4.83 -7.22 7.12
N LEU A 54 3.97 -6.88 6.15
CA LEU A 54 4.36 -6.13 4.97
C LEU A 54 4.15 -4.61 5.13
N ARG A 55 3.11 -4.21 5.85
CA ARG A 55 2.72 -2.79 6.02
C ARG A 55 2.20 -2.51 7.44
N PRO A 56 3.00 -2.69 8.50
CA PRO A 56 2.54 -2.56 9.89
C PRO A 56 1.92 -1.19 10.20
N ARG A 57 2.32 -0.15 9.47
CA ARG A 57 1.76 1.20 9.63
C ARG A 57 0.27 1.30 9.31
N TRP A 58 -0.29 0.38 8.52
CA TRP A 58 -1.71 0.38 8.18
C TRP A 58 -2.60 0.03 9.37
N LEU A 59 -2.05 -0.71 10.34
CA LEU A 59 -2.77 -1.11 11.56
C LEU A 59 -2.75 -0.03 12.66
N GLN A 60 -1.94 1.02 12.47
CA GLN A 60 -1.87 2.10 13.44
C GLN A 60 -3.11 2.98 13.35
N LEU A 61 -3.56 3.47 14.51
CA LEU A 61 -4.63 4.47 14.56
C LEU A 61 -4.20 5.72 13.79
N HIS A 62 -5.07 6.19 12.91
CA HIS A 62 -4.82 7.40 12.14
C HIS A 62 -5.43 8.59 12.86
N GLU A 63 -4.65 9.65 13.00
CA GLU A 63 -5.17 10.92 13.50
C GLU A 63 -6.14 11.50 12.46
N VAL A 64 -7.32 11.90 12.90
CA VAL A 64 -8.26 12.62 12.03
C VAL A 64 -7.64 13.96 11.67
N SER A 65 -7.49 14.22 10.38
CA SER A 65 -7.09 15.54 9.90
C SER A 65 -8.05 16.59 10.46
N ARG A 66 -7.52 17.53 11.26
CA ARG A 66 -8.30 18.64 11.79
C ARG A 66 -8.88 19.43 10.63
N LEU A 67 -10.19 19.56 10.60
CA LEU A 67 -10.83 20.55 9.75
C LEU A 67 -10.37 21.94 10.21
N PRO A 68 -9.90 22.82 9.30
CA PRO A 68 -9.53 24.18 9.65
C PRO A 68 -10.75 24.88 10.27
N GLY A 69 -10.63 25.35 11.52
CA GLY A 69 -11.68 26.11 12.20
C GLY A 69 -12.25 25.53 13.50
N ARG A 70 -11.94 24.29 13.86
CA ARG A 70 -12.27 23.74 15.17
C ARG A 70 -11.02 23.72 16.06
N THR A 71 -10.87 24.76 16.84
CA THR A 71 -9.88 24.83 17.92
C THR A 71 -10.54 24.30 19.19
N GLY A 72 -10.03 23.17 19.72
CA GLY A 72 -10.39 22.77 21.08
C GLY A 72 -10.76 21.31 21.31
N ASP A 73 -11.16 20.54 20.27
CA ASP A 73 -11.46 19.13 20.46
C ASP A 73 -10.17 18.30 20.53
N PRO A 74 -10.09 17.33 21.48
CA PRO A 74 -8.95 16.41 21.52
C PRO A 74 -8.85 15.66 20.19
N ILE A 75 -7.61 15.44 19.72
CA ILE A 75 -7.35 14.63 18.54
C ILE A 75 -7.85 13.21 18.85
N GLN A 76 -8.96 12.82 18.25
CA GLN A 76 -9.44 11.45 18.35
C GLN A 76 -8.72 10.61 17.29
N ALA A 77 -7.93 9.64 17.74
CA ALA A 77 -7.40 8.61 16.87
C ALA A 77 -8.57 7.70 16.46
N THR A 78 -8.84 7.62 15.16
CA THR A 78 -9.93 6.78 14.65
C THR A 78 -9.38 5.43 14.18
N PRO A 79 -10.11 4.33 14.47
CA PRO A 79 -9.75 3.02 13.95
C PRO A 79 -9.87 2.99 12.43
N VAL A 80 -9.02 2.17 11.80
CA VAL A 80 -9.09 1.93 10.36
C VAL A 80 -10.26 1.00 10.08
N ARG A 81 -11.08 1.33 9.08
CA ARG A 81 -12.20 0.49 8.63
C ARG A 81 -11.72 -0.58 7.65
N VAL A 82 -12.41 -1.69 7.62
CA VAL A 82 -12.15 -2.77 6.67
C VAL A 82 -13.35 -2.96 5.75
N TYR A 83 -13.07 -3.01 4.46
CA TYR A 83 -14.05 -3.32 3.42
C TYR A 83 -13.64 -4.61 2.72
N LEU A 84 -14.55 -5.54 2.62
CA LEU A 84 -14.38 -6.81 1.90
C LEU A 84 -15.21 -6.77 0.62
N ASN A 85 -14.56 -6.79 -0.55
CA ASN A 85 -15.21 -6.62 -1.85
C ASN A 85 -16.21 -5.45 -1.84
N ASP A 86 -15.77 -4.29 -1.35
CA ASP A 86 -16.54 -3.03 -1.21
C ASP A 86 -17.67 -3.04 -0.15
N VAL A 87 -17.78 -4.09 0.67
CA VAL A 87 -18.73 -4.15 1.79
C VAL A 87 -18.00 -3.86 3.09
N ASN A 88 -18.51 -2.92 3.89
CA ASN A 88 -17.97 -2.63 5.22
C ASN A 88 -18.20 -3.83 6.14
N VAL A 89 -17.09 -4.39 6.66
CA VAL A 89 -17.11 -5.55 7.56
C VAL A 89 -16.64 -5.22 8.98
N GLY A 90 -16.27 -3.97 9.23
CA GLY A 90 -15.90 -3.49 10.55
C GLY A 90 -14.49 -2.94 10.65
N GLU A 91 -13.73 -3.38 11.63
CA GLU A 91 -12.38 -2.90 11.96
C GLU A 91 -11.30 -3.92 11.59
N VAL A 92 -10.05 -3.55 11.83
CA VAL A 92 -8.87 -4.36 11.46
C VAL A 92 -8.87 -5.78 12.03
N ASP A 93 -9.55 -6.02 13.13
CA ASP A 93 -9.67 -7.37 13.71
C ASP A 93 -10.37 -8.36 12.78
N TYR A 94 -11.25 -7.88 11.89
CA TYR A 94 -11.89 -8.72 10.89
C TYR A 94 -10.89 -9.35 9.91
N LEU A 95 -9.74 -8.70 9.66
CA LEU A 95 -8.68 -9.24 8.81
C LEU A 95 -8.13 -10.59 9.30
N LYS A 96 -8.25 -10.89 10.61
CA LYS A 96 -7.85 -12.18 11.21
C LYS A 96 -8.73 -13.34 10.77
N THR A 97 -9.93 -13.05 10.28
CA THR A 97 -10.88 -14.07 9.80
C THR A 97 -10.70 -14.40 8.31
N ILE A 98 -9.92 -13.60 7.58
CA ILE A 98 -9.71 -13.75 6.14
C ILE A 98 -8.41 -14.52 5.89
N PRO A 99 -8.45 -15.75 5.32
CA PRO A 99 -7.24 -16.48 4.98
C PRO A 99 -6.41 -15.75 3.92
N ALA A 100 -5.11 -15.62 4.14
CA ALA A 100 -4.20 -14.94 3.22
C ALA A 100 -4.21 -15.53 1.81
N ALA A 101 -4.38 -16.86 1.71
CA ALA A 101 -4.45 -17.58 0.43
C ALA A 101 -5.64 -17.14 -0.47
N ARG A 102 -6.70 -16.62 0.12
CA ARG A 102 -7.88 -16.12 -0.60
C ARG A 102 -7.77 -14.65 -1.02
N VAL A 103 -6.80 -13.93 -0.50
CA VAL A 103 -6.62 -12.51 -0.81
C VAL A 103 -6.02 -12.35 -2.20
N LEU A 104 -6.66 -11.54 -3.04
CA LEU A 104 -6.12 -11.10 -4.32
C LEU A 104 -5.24 -9.86 -4.12
N GLU A 105 -5.77 -8.88 -3.41
CA GLU A 105 -5.07 -7.64 -3.07
C GLU A 105 -5.64 -6.99 -1.82
N LEU A 106 -4.79 -6.22 -1.14
CA LEU A 106 -5.13 -5.33 -0.02
C LEU A 106 -4.72 -3.92 -0.41
N GLN A 107 -5.63 -2.97 -0.28
CA GLN A 107 -5.38 -1.57 -0.63
C GLN A 107 -5.68 -0.67 0.56
N MET A 108 -4.74 0.21 0.91
CA MET A 108 -4.96 1.26 1.91
C MET A 108 -5.51 2.51 1.24
N LEU A 109 -6.65 2.99 1.71
CA LEU A 109 -7.27 4.24 1.33
C LEU A 109 -7.12 5.27 2.44
N SER A 110 -6.79 6.50 2.06
CA SER A 110 -6.88 7.65 2.98
C SER A 110 -8.33 7.95 3.33
N ALA A 111 -8.55 8.75 4.38
CA ALA A 111 -9.90 9.18 4.78
C ALA A 111 -10.68 9.82 3.63
N ASN A 112 -10.03 10.69 2.84
CA ASN A 112 -10.68 11.34 1.70
C ASN A 112 -11.06 10.37 0.58
N GLU A 113 -10.18 9.42 0.27
CA GLU A 113 -10.46 8.38 -0.74
C GLU A 113 -11.55 7.43 -0.28
N THR A 114 -11.56 7.08 1.02
CA THR A 114 -12.61 6.26 1.62
C THR A 114 -13.97 6.97 1.52
N ALA A 115 -14.02 8.25 1.89
CA ALA A 115 -15.24 9.05 1.78
C ALA A 115 -15.72 9.22 0.33
N SER A 116 -14.80 9.36 -0.61
CA SER A 116 -15.14 9.48 -2.03
C SER A 116 -15.69 8.17 -2.62
N ARG A 117 -15.22 7.02 -2.15
CA ARG A 117 -15.60 5.71 -2.67
C ARG A 117 -16.83 5.12 -1.97
N PHE A 118 -16.93 5.28 -0.65
CA PHE A 118 -17.93 4.62 0.17
C PHE A 118 -18.93 5.59 0.85
N GLY A 119 -18.74 6.90 0.66
CA GLY A 119 -19.54 7.92 1.32
C GLY A 119 -18.95 8.39 2.65
N PRO A 120 -19.70 9.20 3.43
CA PRO A 120 -19.20 9.77 4.67
C PRO A 120 -18.73 8.71 5.66
N THR A 121 -17.48 8.80 6.09
CA THR A 121 -16.81 7.81 6.97
C THR A 121 -16.19 8.43 8.21
N ASP A 122 -16.71 9.57 8.68
CA ASP A 122 -16.23 10.29 9.88
C ASP A 122 -14.70 10.51 9.90
N GLY A 123 -14.09 10.68 8.72
CA GLY A 123 -12.64 10.89 8.58
C GLY A 123 -11.78 9.64 8.80
N GLN A 124 -12.37 8.45 8.68
CA GLN A 124 -11.64 7.19 8.84
C GLN A 124 -10.97 6.74 7.55
N ALA A 125 -9.72 6.29 7.67
CA ALA A 125 -9.03 5.56 6.61
C ALA A 125 -9.57 4.12 6.51
N ALA A 126 -9.33 3.44 5.38
CA ALA A 126 -9.82 2.09 5.18
C ALA A 126 -8.79 1.16 4.53
N ILE A 127 -8.88 -0.12 4.87
CA ILE A 127 -8.22 -1.21 4.15
C ILE A 127 -9.29 -1.93 3.34
N VAL A 128 -9.13 -1.93 2.02
CA VAL A 128 -10.01 -2.66 1.10
C VAL A 128 -9.37 -3.99 0.77
N VAL A 129 -10.07 -5.06 1.03
CA VAL A 129 -9.67 -6.44 0.74
C VAL A 129 -10.45 -6.93 -0.48
N THR A 130 -9.74 -7.33 -1.52
CA THR A 130 -10.32 -8.00 -2.68
C THR A 130 -9.96 -9.48 -2.62
N LEU A 131 -10.95 -10.36 -2.73
CA LEU A 131 -10.73 -11.81 -2.73
C LEU A 131 -10.55 -12.35 -4.14
N LYS A 132 -9.77 -13.44 -4.24
CA LYS A 132 -9.69 -14.27 -5.45
C LYS A 132 -11.07 -14.88 -5.73
N ARG A 133 -11.50 -14.88 -6.98
CA ARG A 133 -12.73 -15.52 -7.45
C ARG A 133 -12.49 -16.98 -7.77
#